data_66b36f991b0229027272a68124435351
#
_entry.id   66b36f991b0229027272a68124435351
#
_cell.length_a   1.000
_cell.length_b   1.000
_cell.length_c   1.000
_cell.angle_alpha   90.00
_cell.angle_beta   90.00
_cell.angle_gamma   90.00
#
_symmetry.space_group_name_H-M   'P 1'
#
loop_
_entity.id
_entity.type
_entity.pdbx_description
1 polymer ?
#
loop_
_entity_poly.entity_id
_entity_poly.type
_entity_poly.pdbx_seq_one_letter_code
_entity_poly.pdbx_strand_id
1 'polypeptide(L)'
;PDELRREIDRCRAMTDKPFGVNLTILPSVNPPPYAAYRKAIIDGGIKVVETAGHNPQEHVEDFKAHGIKVIHKCTAVRHALSAERMGVDAISIDGFECAGHPGEDDIPGLVLIPAAANKVKIPMLASGGFGDGRGLVAALALGADGINMGTRFCATVEAPIHERVKQFLVDND
;
A
#
# COMPACT_ATOMS: atom_id res chain seq x y z
N PRO A 1 15.42 -9.00 -8.30
CA PRO A 1 14.34 -10.00 -8.45
C PRO A 1 14.53 -11.23 -7.58
N ASP A 2 15.76 -11.74 -7.44
CA ASP A 2 16.04 -12.98 -6.70
C ASP A 2 15.83 -12.82 -5.20
N GLU A 3 16.15 -11.66 -4.64
CA GLU A 3 15.84 -11.31 -3.25
C GLU A 3 14.33 -11.33 -3.00
N LEU A 4 13.55 -10.74 -3.91
CA LEU A 4 12.09 -10.75 -3.82
C LEU A 4 11.54 -12.19 -3.84
N ARG A 5 12.08 -13.07 -4.69
CA ARG A 5 11.67 -14.48 -4.70
C ARG A 5 11.95 -15.16 -3.36
N ARG A 6 13.16 -14.97 -2.81
CA ARG A 6 13.51 -15.50 -1.48
C ARG A 6 12.57 -15.00 -0.38
N GLU A 7 12.20 -13.73 -0.40
CA GLU A 7 11.27 -13.17 0.60
C GLU A 7 9.83 -13.70 0.43
N ILE A 8 9.37 -13.89 -0.79
CA ILE A 8 8.07 -14.53 -1.07
C ILE A 8 8.08 -15.97 -0.51
N ASP A 9 9.12 -16.75 -0.79
CA ASP A 9 9.24 -18.13 -0.30
C ASP A 9 9.37 -18.18 1.22
N ARG A 10 10.13 -17.26 1.81
CA ARG A 10 10.25 -17.11 3.27
C ARG A 10 8.91 -16.79 3.92
N CYS A 11 8.16 -15.85 3.38
CA CYS A 11 6.84 -15.50 3.88
C CYS A 11 5.87 -16.69 3.79
N ARG A 12 5.89 -17.41 2.67
CA ARG A 12 5.05 -18.60 2.47
C ARG A 12 5.38 -19.73 3.46
N ALA A 13 6.64 -19.86 3.87
CA ALA A 13 7.04 -20.83 4.89
C ALA A 13 6.56 -20.47 6.29
N MET A 14 6.26 -19.19 6.55
CA MET A 14 5.81 -18.71 7.86
C MET A 14 4.29 -18.68 8.02
N THR A 15 3.52 -18.68 6.93
CA THR A 15 2.06 -18.54 7.00
C THR A 15 1.35 -19.21 5.82
N ASP A 16 0.18 -19.78 6.10
CA ASP A 16 -0.78 -20.26 5.11
C ASP A 16 -1.81 -19.18 4.71
N LYS A 17 -1.74 -18.01 5.35
CA LYS A 17 -2.66 -16.88 5.09
C LYS A 17 -2.29 -16.13 3.81
N PRO A 18 -3.26 -15.50 3.13
CA PRO A 18 -2.97 -14.65 2.00
C PRO A 18 -2.05 -13.49 2.39
N PHE A 19 -1.07 -13.21 1.56
CA PHE A 19 -0.22 -12.02 1.66
C PHE A 19 -0.02 -11.39 0.29
N GLY A 20 0.32 -10.11 0.28
CA GLY A 20 0.59 -9.34 -0.93
C GLY A 20 2.04 -8.88 -1.01
N VAL A 21 2.40 -8.33 -2.14
CA VAL A 21 3.71 -7.71 -2.40
C VAL A 21 3.50 -6.25 -2.78
N ASN A 22 4.33 -5.35 -2.22
CA ASN A 22 4.35 -3.95 -2.66
C ASN A 22 5.34 -3.78 -3.83
N LEU A 23 4.93 -3.01 -4.83
CA LEU A 23 5.75 -2.55 -5.93
C LEU A 23 5.72 -1.03 -5.98
N THR A 24 6.76 -0.40 -5.43
CA THR A 24 6.89 1.06 -5.43
C THR A 24 7.48 1.55 -6.74
N ILE A 25 6.79 2.48 -7.41
CA ILE A 25 7.12 3.04 -8.70
C ILE A 25 7.54 4.50 -8.49
N LEU A 26 8.81 4.73 -8.20
CA LEU A 26 9.35 6.07 -8.00
C LEU A 26 10.32 6.46 -9.11
N PRO A 27 10.44 7.76 -9.42
CA PRO A 27 11.49 8.25 -10.31
C PRO A 27 12.86 7.86 -9.75
N SER A 28 13.70 7.30 -10.61
CA SER A 28 15.03 6.90 -10.22
C SER A 28 15.99 7.14 -11.38
N VAL A 29 17.21 7.60 -11.07
CA VAL A 29 18.29 7.71 -12.06
C VAL A 29 18.62 6.33 -12.65
N ASN A 30 18.54 5.29 -11.80
CA ASN A 30 18.69 3.89 -12.20
C ASN A 30 17.38 3.16 -11.86
N PRO A 31 16.40 3.12 -12.77
CA PRO A 31 15.12 2.50 -12.49
C PRO A 31 15.30 1.00 -12.19
N PRO A 32 14.60 0.49 -11.16
CA PRO A 32 14.59 -0.93 -10.87
C PRO A 32 14.10 -1.75 -12.07
N PRO A 33 14.51 -3.02 -12.20
CA PRO A 33 14.07 -3.89 -13.29
C PRO A 33 12.61 -4.34 -13.06
N TYR A 34 11.65 -3.43 -13.23
CA TYR A 34 10.23 -3.65 -12.91
C TYR A 34 9.64 -4.86 -13.62
N ALA A 35 10.00 -5.11 -14.89
CA ALA A 35 9.53 -6.30 -15.62
C ALA A 35 9.99 -7.61 -14.93
N ALA A 36 11.22 -7.65 -14.43
CA ALA A 36 11.72 -8.80 -13.69
C ALA A 36 11.07 -8.95 -12.30
N TYR A 37 10.71 -7.83 -11.64
CA TYR A 37 9.93 -7.87 -10.38
C TYR A 37 8.51 -8.36 -10.63
N ARG A 38 7.81 -7.86 -11.66
CA ARG A 38 6.48 -8.39 -12.04
C ARG A 38 6.53 -9.88 -12.29
N LYS A 39 7.51 -10.33 -13.09
CA LYS A 39 7.70 -11.76 -13.34
C LYS A 39 7.92 -12.55 -12.05
N ALA A 40 8.74 -12.07 -11.13
CA ALA A 40 8.97 -12.74 -9.84
C ALA A 40 7.68 -12.85 -8.99
N ILE A 41 6.86 -11.81 -8.99
CA ILE A 41 5.56 -11.76 -8.30
C ILE A 41 4.59 -12.77 -8.92
N ILE A 42 4.47 -12.79 -10.24
CA ILE A 42 3.58 -13.69 -11.00
C ILE A 42 4.01 -15.14 -10.82
N ASP A 43 5.28 -15.46 -11.08
CA ASP A 43 5.85 -16.80 -10.90
C ASP A 43 5.72 -17.29 -9.45
N GLY A 44 5.85 -16.36 -8.49
CA GLY A 44 5.65 -16.61 -7.08
C GLY A 44 4.20 -16.87 -6.68
N GLY A 45 3.24 -16.79 -7.59
CA GLY A 45 1.83 -17.08 -7.33
C GLY A 45 1.14 -16.11 -6.37
N ILE A 46 1.66 -14.90 -6.26
CA ILE A 46 1.06 -13.81 -5.45
C ILE A 46 -0.31 -13.46 -6.03
N LYS A 47 -1.27 -13.19 -5.14
CA LYS A 47 -2.66 -12.89 -5.54
C LYS A 47 -3.05 -11.43 -5.39
N VAL A 48 -2.29 -10.67 -4.59
CA VAL A 48 -2.54 -9.25 -4.33
C VAL A 48 -1.23 -8.48 -4.44
N VAL A 49 -1.26 -7.39 -5.18
CA VAL A 49 -0.13 -6.45 -5.27
C VAL A 49 -0.61 -5.06 -4.87
N GLU A 50 0.15 -4.39 -4.03
CA GLU A 50 0.00 -2.97 -3.80
C GLU A 50 1.00 -2.23 -4.69
N THR A 51 0.55 -1.23 -5.44
CA THR A 51 1.41 -0.32 -6.19
C THR A 51 1.39 1.06 -5.55
N ALA A 52 2.51 1.76 -5.54
CA ALA A 52 2.64 3.10 -4.98
C ALA A 52 3.53 3.98 -5.88
N GLY A 53 3.31 5.28 -5.85
CA GLY A 53 4.11 6.27 -6.58
C GLY A 53 3.47 6.69 -7.90
N HIS A 54 4.23 6.60 -9.00
CA HIS A 54 3.77 7.05 -10.32
C HIS A 54 2.65 6.20 -10.93
N ASN A 55 2.21 6.65 -12.12
CA ASN A 55 1.18 5.96 -12.91
C ASN A 55 1.46 4.44 -13.01
N PRO A 56 0.57 3.59 -12.47
CA PRO A 56 0.79 2.15 -12.41
C PRO A 56 0.27 1.40 -13.63
N GLN A 57 -0.20 2.04 -14.70
CA GLN A 57 -1.01 1.43 -15.76
C GLN A 57 -0.38 0.16 -16.34
N GLU A 58 0.89 0.21 -16.76
CA GLU A 58 1.60 -0.95 -17.31
C GLU A 58 1.62 -2.14 -16.33
N HIS A 59 1.81 -1.83 -15.03
CA HIS A 59 1.84 -2.86 -13.98
C HIS A 59 0.44 -3.43 -13.72
N VAL A 60 -0.57 -2.58 -13.72
CA VAL A 60 -1.98 -2.99 -13.54
C VAL A 60 -2.40 -3.92 -14.66
N GLU A 61 -2.13 -3.56 -15.92
CA GLU A 61 -2.46 -4.38 -17.09
C GLU A 61 -1.82 -5.78 -17.00
N ASP A 62 -0.53 -5.84 -16.69
CA ASP A 62 0.22 -7.10 -16.57
C ASP A 62 -0.32 -7.97 -15.41
N PHE A 63 -0.50 -7.40 -14.21
CA PHE A 63 -1.02 -8.13 -13.07
C PHE A 63 -2.46 -8.62 -13.28
N LYS A 64 -3.32 -7.80 -13.85
CA LYS A 64 -4.71 -8.16 -14.16
C LYS A 64 -4.79 -9.30 -15.18
N ALA A 65 -3.92 -9.31 -16.21
CA ALA A 65 -3.84 -10.40 -17.18
C ALA A 65 -3.50 -11.76 -16.53
N HIS A 66 -2.87 -11.74 -15.36
CA HIS A 66 -2.54 -12.93 -14.57
C HIS A 66 -3.50 -13.19 -13.39
N GLY A 67 -4.63 -12.49 -13.33
CA GLY A 67 -5.64 -12.65 -12.29
C GLY A 67 -5.22 -12.15 -10.90
N ILE A 68 -4.23 -11.26 -10.84
CA ILE A 68 -3.73 -10.66 -9.60
C ILE A 68 -4.55 -9.38 -9.30
N LYS A 69 -4.98 -9.23 -8.06
CA LYS A 69 -5.65 -8.03 -7.57
C LYS A 69 -4.66 -6.92 -7.30
N VAL A 70 -5.00 -5.71 -7.71
CA VAL A 70 -4.13 -4.53 -7.54
C VAL A 70 -4.80 -3.52 -6.62
N ILE A 71 -4.08 -3.14 -5.56
CA ILE A 71 -4.37 -2.00 -4.70
C ILE A 71 -3.42 -0.88 -5.11
N HIS A 72 -3.91 0.35 -5.32
CA HIS A 72 -3.02 1.47 -5.63
C HIS A 72 -3.06 2.55 -4.55
N LYS A 73 -1.89 2.98 -4.09
CA LYS A 73 -1.75 4.07 -3.12
C LYS A 73 -1.89 5.42 -3.81
N CYS A 74 -2.76 6.26 -3.24
CA CYS A 74 -3.06 7.60 -3.74
C CYS A 74 -3.04 8.61 -2.60
N THR A 75 -2.60 9.82 -2.89
CA THR A 75 -2.53 10.93 -1.93
C THR A 75 -3.52 12.06 -2.26
N ALA A 76 -4.31 11.90 -3.32
CA ALA A 76 -5.32 12.87 -3.74
C ALA A 76 -6.51 12.17 -4.40
N VAL A 77 -7.69 12.78 -4.29
CA VAL A 77 -8.92 12.26 -4.93
C VAL A 77 -8.78 12.13 -6.45
N ARG A 78 -8.11 13.08 -7.11
CA ARG A 78 -7.85 13.01 -8.56
C ARG A 78 -7.03 11.78 -8.96
N HIS A 79 -6.05 11.39 -8.13
CA HIS A 79 -5.23 10.21 -8.36
C HIS A 79 -6.04 8.92 -8.14
N ALA A 80 -6.88 8.87 -7.09
CA ALA A 80 -7.76 7.74 -6.83
C ALA A 80 -8.74 7.49 -7.99
N LEU A 81 -9.38 8.53 -8.49
CA LEU A 81 -10.27 8.43 -9.66
C LEU A 81 -9.52 8.02 -10.95
N SER A 82 -8.28 8.44 -11.10
CA SER A 82 -7.46 7.99 -12.23
C SER A 82 -7.10 6.52 -12.12
N ALA A 83 -6.68 6.06 -10.94
CA ALA A 83 -6.37 4.65 -10.69
C ALA A 83 -7.61 3.74 -10.86
N GLU A 84 -8.78 4.18 -10.39
CA GLU A 84 -10.04 3.47 -10.61
C GLU A 84 -10.33 3.28 -12.12
N ARG A 85 -10.14 4.33 -12.94
CA ARG A 85 -10.28 4.22 -14.40
C ARG A 85 -9.26 3.30 -15.06
N MET A 86 -8.07 3.14 -14.47
CA MET A 86 -7.06 2.17 -14.93
C MET A 86 -7.41 0.72 -14.57
N GLY A 87 -8.45 0.50 -13.76
CA GLY A 87 -8.96 -0.83 -13.43
C GLY A 87 -8.28 -1.48 -12.22
N VAL A 88 -7.72 -0.71 -11.29
CA VAL A 88 -7.28 -1.26 -9.99
C VAL A 88 -8.48 -1.80 -9.21
N ASP A 89 -8.24 -2.76 -8.33
CA ASP A 89 -9.31 -3.44 -7.58
C ASP A 89 -9.64 -2.73 -6.27
N ALA A 90 -8.71 -1.94 -5.73
CA ALA A 90 -8.92 -1.12 -4.54
C ALA A 90 -7.96 0.07 -4.51
N ILE A 91 -8.29 1.07 -3.71
CA ILE A 91 -7.46 2.25 -3.42
C ILE A 91 -6.96 2.17 -1.98
N SER A 92 -5.71 2.56 -1.75
CA SER A 92 -5.21 2.99 -0.44
C SER A 92 -5.05 4.50 -0.48
N ILE A 93 -5.86 5.25 0.26
CA ILE A 93 -5.80 6.71 0.28
C ILE A 93 -4.99 7.18 1.46
N ASP A 94 -3.88 7.85 1.20
CA ASP A 94 -2.90 8.28 2.20
C ASP A 94 -3.14 9.75 2.57
N GLY A 95 -3.57 10.02 3.79
CA GLY A 95 -3.59 11.36 4.36
C GLY A 95 -2.17 11.90 4.62
N PHE A 96 -2.05 13.19 4.84
CA PHE A 96 -0.80 13.87 5.14
C PHE A 96 -0.05 13.29 6.36
N GLU A 97 -0.74 12.63 7.27
CA GLU A 97 -0.19 11.99 8.45
C GLU A 97 0.64 10.72 8.12
N CYS A 98 0.66 10.28 6.86
CA CYS A 98 1.46 9.13 6.48
C CYS A 98 2.96 9.42 6.59
N ALA A 99 3.72 8.41 7.04
CA ALA A 99 5.17 8.50 7.05
C ALA A 99 5.77 8.19 5.66
N GLY A 100 7.00 8.64 5.43
CA GLY A 100 7.73 8.39 4.19
C GLY A 100 7.49 9.49 3.15
N HIS A 101 6.80 9.17 2.07
CA HIS A 101 6.48 10.12 1.00
C HIS A 101 5.01 10.55 1.08
N PRO A 102 4.70 11.62 1.82
CA PRO A 102 3.36 12.21 1.79
C PRO A 102 3.07 12.77 0.39
N GLY A 103 1.81 13.03 0.10
CA GLY A 103 1.39 13.62 -1.16
C GLY A 103 1.89 15.05 -1.34
N GLU A 104 1.73 15.57 -2.55
CA GLU A 104 2.04 16.97 -2.88
C GLU A 104 1.13 17.96 -2.17
N ASP A 105 -0.09 17.53 -1.86
CA ASP A 105 -1.10 18.35 -1.17
C ASP A 105 -1.11 17.96 0.31
N ASP A 106 -0.88 18.87 1.21
CA ASP A 106 -0.87 18.68 2.67
C ASP A 106 -2.30 18.49 3.22
N ILE A 107 -3.02 17.51 2.69
CA ILE A 107 -4.42 17.23 3.05
C ILE A 107 -4.49 16.13 4.10
N PRO A 108 -4.95 16.42 5.34
CA PRO A 108 -5.09 15.42 6.38
C PRO A 108 -6.19 14.38 6.04
N GLY A 109 -6.03 13.17 6.58
CA GLY A 109 -6.93 12.05 6.37
C GLY A 109 -8.38 12.36 6.71
N LEU A 110 -8.62 13.16 7.75
CA LEU A 110 -9.97 13.56 8.16
C LEU A 110 -10.75 14.33 7.06
N VAL A 111 -10.04 15.00 6.16
CA VAL A 111 -10.64 15.71 5.02
C VAL A 111 -10.60 14.86 3.76
N LEU A 112 -9.45 14.22 3.52
CA LEU A 112 -9.21 13.48 2.28
C LEU A 112 -10.07 12.21 2.16
N ILE A 113 -10.20 11.43 3.24
CA ILE A 113 -10.92 10.15 3.23
C ILE A 113 -12.38 10.33 2.84
N PRO A 114 -13.19 11.18 3.51
CA PRO A 114 -14.59 11.35 3.11
C PRO A 114 -14.74 12.00 1.74
N ALA A 115 -13.81 12.87 1.33
CA ALA A 115 -13.81 13.44 -0.01
C ALA A 115 -13.57 12.39 -1.10
N ALA A 116 -12.70 11.41 -0.84
CA ALA A 116 -12.47 10.27 -1.73
C ALA A 116 -13.65 9.28 -1.70
N ALA A 117 -14.15 8.91 -0.52
CA ALA A 117 -15.28 7.98 -0.34
C ALA A 117 -16.55 8.42 -1.08
N ASN A 118 -16.79 9.73 -1.15
CA ASN A 118 -17.93 10.28 -1.91
C ASN A 118 -17.81 10.11 -3.44
N LYS A 119 -16.66 9.75 -3.96
CA LYS A 119 -16.40 9.75 -5.42
C LYS A 119 -15.88 8.42 -5.96
N VAL A 120 -15.05 7.71 -5.19
CA VAL A 120 -14.50 6.39 -5.53
C VAL A 120 -15.58 5.34 -5.34
N LYS A 121 -15.68 4.38 -6.26
CA LYS A 121 -16.72 3.33 -6.26
C LYS A 121 -16.19 1.93 -6.00
N ILE A 122 -14.88 1.79 -5.96
CA ILE A 122 -14.18 0.53 -5.59
C ILE A 122 -13.78 0.58 -4.12
N PRO A 123 -13.48 -0.57 -3.49
CA PRO A 123 -13.02 -0.61 -2.11
C PRO A 123 -11.88 0.35 -1.82
N MET A 124 -11.93 1.00 -0.66
CA MET A 124 -10.95 2.01 -0.27
C MET A 124 -10.44 1.79 1.15
N LEU A 125 -9.12 1.72 1.29
CA LEU A 125 -8.43 1.67 2.57
C LEU A 125 -7.95 3.07 2.97
N ALA A 126 -8.17 3.47 4.21
CA ALA A 126 -7.61 4.68 4.77
C ALA A 126 -6.19 4.42 5.30
N SER A 127 -5.28 5.32 5.02
CA SER A 127 -3.86 5.23 5.42
C SER A 127 -3.35 6.58 5.92
N GLY A 128 -2.31 6.56 6.75
CA GLY A 128 -1.76 7.73 7.41
C GLY A 128 -2.35 7.97 8.80
N GLY A 129 -1.54 7.79 9.84
CA GLY A 129 -1.94 8.01 11.23
C GLY A 129 -2.79 6.91 11.89
N PHE A 130 -3.14 5.86 11.16
CA PHE A 130 -3.92 4.74 11.72
C PHE A 130 -2.99 3.72 12.38
N GLY A 131 -3.28 3.34 13.63
CA GLY A 131 -2.42 2.44 14.41
C GLY A 131 -3.15 1.46 15.31
N ASP A 132 -4.46 1.62 15.53
CA ASP A 132 -5.25 0.78 16.43
C ASP A 132 -6.74 0.69 16.02
N GLY A 133 -7.54 0.03 16.86
CA GLY A 133 -8.98 -0.16 16.62
C GLY A 133 -9.79 1.13 16.62
N ARG A 134 -9.35 2.18 17.30
CA ARG A 134 -10.02 3.51 17.28
C ARG A 134 -9.87 4.14 15.90
N GLY A 135 -8.66 4.03 15.32
CA GLY A 135 -8.39 4.48 13.97
C GLY A 135 -9.23 3.72 12.94
N LEU A 136 -9.39 2.39 13.11
CA LEU A 136 -10.25 1.59 12.24
C LEU A 136 -11.71 2.07 12.30
N VAL A 137 -12.26 2.28 13.50
CA VAL A 137 -13.63 2.80 13.65
C VAL A 137 -13.80 4.17 13.01
N ALA A 138 -12.82 5.07 13.20
CA ALA A 138 -12.83 6.39 12.57
C ALA A 138 -12.79 6.29 11.05
N ALA A 139 -11.92 5.45 10.47
CA ALA A 139 -11.83 5.24 9.03
C ALA A 139 -13.14 4.72 8.43
N LEU A 140 -13.78 3.73 9.08
CA LEU A 140 -15.08 3.21 8.66
C LEU A 140 -16.17 4.29 8.73
N ALA A 141 -16.19 5.12 9.78
CA ALA A 141 -17.13 6.22 9.91
C ALA A 141 -16.92 7.31 8.84
N LEU A 142 -15.70 7.48 8.35
CA LEU A 142 -15.36 8.40 7.25
C LEU A 142 -15.65 7.82 5.85
N GLY A 143 -16.09 6.56 5.78
CA GLY A 143 -16.50 5.90 4.55
C GLY A 143 -15.42 5.03 3.87
N ALA A 144 -14.32 4.72 4.56
CA ALA A 144 -13.38 3.72 4.10
C ALA A 144 -13.88 2.29 4.44
N ASP A 145 -13.39 1.28 3.72
CA ASP A 145 -13.71 -0.14 3.95
C ASP A 145 -12.71 -0.82 4.91
N GLY A 146 -11.62 -0.15 5.26
CA GLY A 146 -10.59 -0.65 6.14
C GLY A 146 -9.45 0.33 6.29
N ILE A 147 -8.35 -0.11 6.91
CA ILE A 147 -7.14 0.71 7.09
C ILE A 147 -5.89 0.01 6.58
N ASN A 148 -4.90 0.83 6.22
CA ASN A 148 -3.53 0.41 5.92
C ASN A 148 -2.60 1.02 6.98
N MET A 149 -1.75 0.22 7.60
CA MET A 149 -0.85 0.63 8.68
C MET A 149 0.61 0.35 8.32
N GLY A 150 1.48 1.33 8.51
CA GLY A 150 2.93 1.18 8.33
C GLY A 150 3.67 1.16 9.66
N THR A 151 3.73 2.30 10.35
CA THR A 151 4.54 2.50 11.57
C THR A 151 4.20 1.50 12.67
N ARG A 152 2.93 1.16 12.87
CA ARG A 152 2.52 0.16 13.84
C ARG A 152 3.20 -1.20 13.60
N PHE A 153 3.28 -1.65 12.34
CA PHE A 153 3.97 -2.89 12.00
C PHE A 153 5.49 -2.75 12.02
N CYS A 154 6.05 -1.58 11.75
CA CYS A 154 7.48 -1.32 11.93
C CYS A 154 7.93 -1.49 13.39
N ALA A 155 7.05 -1.21 14.36
CA ALA A 155 7.35 -1.35 15.79
C ALA A 155 7.23 -2.80 16.32
N THR A 156 6.84 -3.77 15.48
CA THR A 156 6.73 -5.17 15.89
C THR A 156 8.08 -5.86 16.01
N VAL A 157 8.15 -6.93 16.79
CA VAL A 157 9.38 -7.71 16.97
C VAL A 157 9.82 -8.39 15.68
N GLU A 158 8.87 -8.71 14.79
CA GLU A 158 9.12 -9.37 13.50
C GLU A 158 9.70 -8.45 12.43
N ALA A 159 9.51 -7.12 12.58
CA ALA A 159 10.00 -6.17 11.57
C ALA A 159 11.54 -6.18 11.54
N PRO A 160 12.18 -6.30 10.35
CA PRO A 160 13.63 -6.39 10.22
C PRO A 160 14.29 -5.00 10.27
N ILE A 161 13.90 -4.18 11.24
CA ILE A 161 14.48 -2.85 11.48
C ILE A 161 15.23 -2.84 12.81
N HIS A 162 16.14 -1.90 12.96
CA HIS A 162 17.01 -1.82 14.14
C HIS A 162 16.20 -1.57 15.42
N GLU A 163 16.51 -2.30 16.50
CA GLU A 163 15.76 -2.25 17.77
C GLU A 163 15.64 -0.84 18.36
N ARG A 164 16.67 0.01 18.22
CA ARG A 164 16.59 1.42 18.67
C ARG A 164 15.52 2.22 17.96
N VAL A 165 15.21 1.90 16.69
CA VAL A 165 14.14 2.56 15.93
C VAL A 165 12.79 2.10 16.47
N LYS A 166 12.63 0.79 16.74
CA LYS A 166 11.40 0.26 17.34
C LYS A 166 11.15 0.88 18.71
N GLN A 167 12.19 0.92 19.55
CA GLN A 167 12.08 1.51 20.89
C GLN A 167 11.73 2.99 20.81
N PHE A 168 12.35 3.74 19.87
CA PHE A 168 12.00 5.15 19.65
C PHE A 168 10.53 5.32 19.28
N LEU A 169 9.98 4.46 18.42
CA LEU A 169 8.57 4.49 18.07
C LEU A 169 7.65 4.19 19.27
N VAL A 170 8.06 3.28 20.15
CA VAL A 170 7.29 2.94 21.36
C VAL A 170 7.35 4.05 22.42
N ASP A 171 8.50 4.68 22.58
CA ASP A 171 8.72 5.71 23.59
C ASP A 171 8.08 7.06 23.22
N ASN A 172 7.68 7.25 21.97
CA ASN A 172 7.10 8.50 21.44
C ASN A 172 5.67 8.29 20.88
N ASP A 173 4.94 7.32 21.42
CA ASP A 173 3.55 7.04 21.03
C ASP A 173 2.56 8.09 21.61
#